data_5eccb944555bb639a89bda4643eaa081
#
_entry.id   5eccb944555bb639a89bda4643eaa081
#
_cell.length_a   1.000
_cell.length_b   1.000
_cell.length_c   1.000
_cell.angle_alpha   90.00
_cell.angle_beta   90.00
_cell.angle_gamma   90.00
#
_symmetry.space_group_name_H-M   'P 1'
#
loop_
_entity.id
_entity.type
_entity.pdbx_description
1 polymer ?
#
loop_
_entity_poly.entity_id
_entity_poly.type
_entity_poly.pdbx_seq_one_letter_code
_entity_poly.pdbx_strand_id
1 'polypeptide(L)'
;KAEATVNPDNGSEVVTPDYSYKVSVNDNDGAVNGAIVSVDKDNGSVTVKLPDEKGITPDNRIIIGITDKDGKAVNGVPVTVIAKDGTEAKDLTNSEGIAIVPPTSTDRTDKNGYAQVVEGEKTYNVIVEDTKAKIENAAVEVKDGKISVILPDGNKLNTDNQTTVTVSGKDKYSGQGYFRNCYR
;
A
#
# COMPACT_ATOMS: atom_id res chain seq x y z
N LYS A 1 -23.60 6.89 4.00
CA LYS A 1 -22.62 6.20 3.14
C LYS A 1 -22.79 6.63 1.71
N ALA A 2 -21.73 7.03 1.05
CA ALA A 2 -21.67 7.11 -0.41
C ALA A 2 -21.02 5.83 -0.92
N GLU A 3 -21.49 5.31 -2.03
CA GLU A 3 -20.99 4.06 -2.64
C GLU A 3 -20.73 4.29 -4.13
N ALA A 4 -19.66 3.70 -4.64
CA ALA A 4 -19.33 3.65 -6.06
C ALA A 4 -18.70 2.31 -6.42
N THR A 5 -18.87 1.89 -7.67
CA THR A 5 -18.23 0.68 -8.21
C THR A 5 -16.91 1.06 -8.88
N VAL A 6 -15.87 0.30 -8.64
CA VAL A 6 -14.56 0.51 -9.26
C VAL A 6 -14.64 0.20 -10.75
N ASN A 7 -14.25 1.18 -11.56
CA ASN A 7 -14.14 1.06 -13.02
C ASN A 7 -12.66 0.82 -13.39
N PRO A 8 -12.36 -0.09 -14.33
CA PRO A 8 -10.99 -0.43 -14.73
C PRO A 8 -10.14 0.76 -15.16
N ASP A 9 -10.74 1.74 -15.82
CA ASP A 9 -9.98 2.82 -16.44
C ASP A 9 -9.73 4.03 -15.52
N ASN A 10 -10.58 4.24 -14.48
CA ASN A 10 -10.58 5.48 -13.70
C ASN A 10 -10.69 5.28 -12.17
N GLY A 11 -10.73 4.03 -11.67
CA GLY A 11 -11.02 3.76 -10.27
C GLY A 11 -12.49 4.09 -9.93
N SER A 12 -12.74 4.50 -8.70
CA SER A 12 -14.06 5.00 -8.27
C SER A 12 -13.92 6.36 -7.62
N GLU A 13 -14.83 7.27 -7.93
CA GLU A 13 -14.96 8.53 -7.21
C GLU A 13 -16.13 8.42 -6.23
N VAL A 14 -15.84 8.60 -4.94
CA VAL A 14 -16.83 8.54 -3.87
C VAL A 14 -16.87 9.86 -3.13
N VAL A 15 -18.01 10.54 -3.17
CA VAL A 15 -18.18 11.87 -2.60
C VAL A 15 -19.20 11.83 -1.46
N THR A 16 -18.81 12.37 -0.31
CA THR A 16 -19.70 12.72 0.81
C THR A 16 -19.60 14.22 1.03
N PRO A 17 -20.48 14.85 1.88
CA PRO A 17 -20.38 16.28 2.18
C PRO A 17 -19.00 16.73 2.66
N ASP A 18 -18.32 15.88 3.46
CA ASP A 18 -17.05 16.21 4.10
C ASP A 18 -15.83 15.52 3.48
N TYR A 19 -16.04 14.46 2.67
CA TYR A 19 -14.98 13.65 2.08
C TYR A 19 -15.22 13.42 0.59
N SER A 20 -14.20 13.69 -0.22
CA SER A 20 -14.19 13.40 -1.65
C SER A 20 -12.92 12.62 -1.98
N TYR A 21 -13.08 11.34 -2.30
CA TYR A 21 -11.97 10.43 -2.60
C TYR A 21 -12.08 9.85 -4.00
N LYS A 22 -10.92 9.76 -4.66
CA LYS A 22 -10.72 8.85 -5.78
C LYS A 22 -10.02 7.61 -5.23
N VAL A 23 -10.66 6.45 -5.41
CA VAL A 23 -10.19 5.19 -4.84
C VAL A 23 -9.88 4.22 -5.98
N SER A 24 -8.65 3.71 -6.01
CA SER A 24 -8.24 2.60 -6.86
C SER A 24 -8.17 1.32 -6.02
N VAL A 25 -8.55 0.20 -6.63
CA VAL A 25 -8.46 -1.13 -6.02
C VAL A 25 -7.72 -2.03 -7.00
N ASN A 26 -6.59 -2.55 -6.58
CA ASN A 26 -5.74 -3.43 -7.38
C ASN A 26 -5.40 -4.70 -6.60
N ASP A 27 -5.05 -5.75 -7.31
CA ASP A 27 -4.40 -6.94 -6.78
C ASP A 27 -3.09 -7.20 -7.54
N ASN A 28 -2.48 -8.36 -7.36
CA ASN A 28 -1.23 -8.71 -8.05
C ASN A 28 -1.37 -8.77 -9.58
N ASP A 29 -2.59 -8.95 -10.10
CA ASP A 29 -2.88 -9.06 -11.53
C ASP A 29 -3.32 -7.73 -12.16
N GLY A 30 -3.52 -6.69 -11.34
CA GLY A 30 -3.95 -5.36 -11.79
C GLY A 30 -5.24 -4.87 -11.15
N ALA A 31 -6.02 -4.06 -11.87
CA ALA A 31 -7.23 -3.45 -11.35
C ALA A 31 -8.33 -4.48 -11.03
N VAL A 32 -8.90 -4.39 -9.83
CA VAL A 32 -10.02 -5.24 -9.40
C VAL A 32 -11.34 -4.60 -9.81
N ASN A 33 -11.85 -5.06 -10.95
CA ASN A 33 -13.11 -4.58 -11.50
C ASN A 33 -14.31 -5.05 -10.69
N GLY A 34 -15.30 -4.18 -10.53
CA GLY A 34 -16.54 -4.53 -9.84
C GLY A 34 -16.43 -4.49 -8.31
N ALA A 35 -15.30 -4.13 -7.74
CA ALA A 35 -15.21 -3.86 -6.30
C ALA A 35 -16.13 -2.67 -5.94
N ILE A 36 -16.84 -2.79 -4.82
CA ILE A 36 -17.72 -1.74 -4.32
C ILE A 36 -17.02 -0.98 -3.22
N VAL A 37 -16.81 0.31 -3.44
CA VAL A 37 -16.19 1.22 -2.47
C VAL A 37 -17.26 2.04 -1.78
N SER A 38 -17.19 2.13 -0.46
CA SER A 38 -18.04 3.02 0.33
C SER A 38 -17.22 3.88 1.29
N VAL A 39 -17.61 5.13 1.46
CA VAL A 39 -17.01 6.09 2.39
C VAL A 39 -18.00 6.39 3.50
N ASP A 40 -17.53 6.30 4.73
CA ASP A 40 -18.30 6.72 5.90
C ASP A 40 -18.28 8.25 6.00
N LYS A 41 -19.47 8.87 6.02
CA LYS A 41 -19.62 10.33 6.04
C LYS A 41 -19.17 11.00 7.35
N ASP A 42 -19.11 10.23 8.45
CA ASP A 42 -18.87 10.76 9.79
C ASP A 42 -17.36 10.75 10.14
N ASN A 43 -16.60 9.83 9.57
CA ASN A 43 -15.17 9.66 9.90
C ASN A 43 -14.25 9.50 8.68
N GLY A 44 -14.79 9.45 7.46
CA GLY A 44 -14.01 9.31 6.22
C GLY A 44 -13.37 7.93 6.01
N SER A 45 -13.72 6.92 6.81
CA SER A 45 -13.19 5.57 6.59
C SER A 45 -13.72 4.96 5.30
N VAL A 46 -12.88 4.17 4.64
CA VAL A 46 -13.18 3.50 3.38
C VAL A 46 -13.41 2.02 3.60
N THR A 47 -14.51 1.50 3.06
CA THR A 47 -14.78 0.07 3.00
C THR A 47 -14.82 -0.38 1.56
N VAL A 48 -14.07 -1.42 1.23
CA VAL A 48 -14.03 -2.04 -0.10
C VAL A 48 -14.60 -3.46 0.00
N LYS A 49 -15.65 -3.75 -0.74
CA LYS A 49 -16.17 -5.11 -0.92
C LYS A 49 -15.65 -5.65 -2.23
N LEU A 50 -14.94 -6.77 -2.16
CA LEU A 50 -14.40 -7.44 -3.35
C LEU A 50 -15.50 -8.15 -4.13
N PRO A 51 -15.36 -8.27 -5.47
CA PRO A 51 -16.25 -9.12 -6.28
C PRO A 51 -16.05 -10.60 -5.92
N ASP A 52 -17.01 -11.43 -6.32
CA ASP A 52 -17.16 -12.83 -5.92
C ASP A 52 -15.95 -13.73 -6.16
N GLU A 53 -15.13 -13.39 -7.13
CA GLU A 53 -13.98 -14.19 -7.55
C GLU A 53 -12.65 -13.78 -6.88
N LYS A 54 -12.68 -12.73 -6.06
CA LYS A 54 -11.47 -12.16 -5.43
C LYS A 54 -11.47 -12.40 -3.92
N GLY A 55 -10.41 -13.02 -3.44
CA GLY A 55 -10.15 -13.26 -2.01
C GLY A 55 -9.00 -12.43 -1.47
N ILE A 56 -8.89 -12.39 -0.15
CA ILE A 56 -7.77 -11.74 0.55
C ILE A 56 -6.85 -12.85 1.05
N THR A 57 -5.67 -13.00 0.45
CA THR A 57 -4.67 -13.99 0.86
C THR A 57 -3.28 -13.38 0.83
N PRO A 58 -2.29 -13.97 1.53
CA PRO A 58 -0.91 -13.52 1.46
C PRO A 58 -0.34 -13.51 0.03
N ASP A 59 -0.81 -14.43 -0.82
CA ASP A 59 -0.38 -14.55 -2.21
C ASP A 59 -1.16 -13.64 -3.17
N ASN A 60 -2.32 -13.12 -2.73
CA ASN A 60 -3.14 -12.18 -3.50
C ASN A 60 -3.51 -10.98 -2.63
N ARG A 61 -2.58 -10.05 -2.50
CA ARG A 61 -2.76 -8.82 -1.72
C ARG A 61 -3.62 -7.82 -2.47
N ILE A 62 -4.45 -7.12 -1.73
CA ILE A 62 -5.27 -6.04 -2.28
C ILE A 62 -4.62 -4.69 -1.93
N ILE A 63 -4.39 -3.89 -2.94
CA ILE A 63 -3.73 -2.59 -2.86
C ILE A 63 -4.79 -1.52 -3.10
N ILE A 64 -5.01 -0.67 -2.12
CA ILE A 64 -5.99 0.41 -2.16
C ILE A 64 -5.23 1.73 -2.27
N GLY A 65 -5.45 2.47 -3.34
CA GLY A 65 -4.93 3.83 -3.50
C GLY A 65 -6.04 4.86 -3.24
N ILE A 66 -5.77 5.86 -2.40
CA ILE A 66 -6.73 6.93 -2.08
C ILE A 66 -6.09 8.29 -2.33
N THR A 67 -6.70 9.06 -3.22
CA THR A 67 -6.37 10.47 -3.46
C THR A 67 -7.59 11.36 -3.25
N ASP A 68 -7.34 12.63 -3.00
CA ASP A 68 -8.41 13.64 -3.02
C ASP A 68 -8.86 13.98 -4.46
N LYS A 69 -9.79 14.92 -4.59
CA LYS A 69 -10.31 15.38 -5.88
C LYS A 69 -9.22 15.98 -6.80
N ASP A 70 -8.14 16.49 -6.22
CA ASP A 70 -7.02 17.13 -6.95
C ASP A 70 -5.89 16.11 -7.27
N GLY A 71 -6.09 14.83 -6.93
CA GLY A 71 -5.13 13.74 -7.18
C GLY A 71 -4.02 13.66 -6.14
N LYS A 72 -4.11 14.40 -5.03
CA LYS A 72 -3.14 14.35 -3.95
C LYS A 72 -3.41 13.15 -3.03
N ALA A 73 -2.37 12.43 -2.67
CA ALA A 73 -2.43 11.30 -1.74
C ALA A 73 -3.03 11.68 -0.38
N VAL A 74 -3.95 10.85 0.13
CA VAL A 74 -4.58 11.05 1.45
C VAL A 74 -4.03 10.03 2.43
N ASN A 75 -3.30 10.52 3.42
CA ASN A 75 -2.66 9.72 4.47
C ASN A 75 -3.60 9.49 5.65
N GLY A 76 -3.50 8.30 6.27
CA GLY A 76 -4.18 7.99 7.54
C GLY A 76 -5.66 7.65 7.41
N VAL A 77 -6.14 7.35 6.19
CA VAL A 77 -7.51 6.89 5.97
C VAL A 77 -7.63 5.43 6.42
N PRO A 78 -8.54 5.11 7.37
CA PRO A 78 -8.82 3.72 7.71
C PRO A 78 -9.50 3.00 6.54
N VAL A 79 -8.91 1.89 6.13
CA VAL A 79 -9.42 1.04 5.04
C VAL A 79 -9.80 -0.32 5.59
N THR A 80 -10.99 -0.80 5.25
CA THR A 80 -11.43 -2.18 5.50
C THR A 80 -11.75 -2.82 4.16
N VAL A 81 -11.14 -3.96 3.88
CA VAL A 81 -11.45 -4.77 2.69
C VAL A 81 -12.19 -6.02 3.15
N ILE A 82 -13.29 -6.34 2.46
CA ILE A 82 -14.17 -7.46 2.77
C ILE A 82 -14.27 -8.35 1.54
N ALA A 83 -13.87 -9.61 1.67
CA ALA A 83 -14.08 -10.64 0.66
C ALA A 83 -15.50 -11.21 0.74
N LYS A 84 -15.93 -11.93 -0.30
CA LYS A 84 -17.27 -12.56 -0.37
C LYS A 84 -17.53 -13.54 0.77
N ASP A 85 -16.53 -14.29 1.18
CA ASP A 85 -16.60 -15.26 2.28
C ASP A 85 -16.74 -14.61 3.68
N GLY A 86 -16.74 -13.27 3.74
CA GLY A 86 -16.79 -12.49 4.97
C GLY A 86 -15.42 -12.25 5.60
N THR A 87 -14.33 -12.71 5.00
CA THR A 87 -12.97 -12.38 5.46
C THR A 87 -12.76 -10.87 5.38
N GLU A 88 -12.33 -10.28 6.49
CA GLU A 88 -12.00 -8.86 6.59
C GLU A 88 -10.50 -8.65 6.85
N ALA A 89 -9.93 -7.66 6.18
CA ALA A 89 -8.59 -7.17 6.47
C ALA A 89 -8.58 -5.64 6.52
N LYS A 90 -7.74 -5.07 7.38
CA LYS A 90 -7.73 -3.63 7.67
C LYS A 90 -6.31 -3.08 7.61
N ASP A 91 -6.21 -1.84 7.10
CA ASP A 91 -4.96 -1.08 7.09
C ASP A 91 -5.28 0.42 7.11
N LEU A 92 -4.24 1.25 7.26
CA LEU A 92 -4.30 2.71 7.14
C LEU A 92 -3.51 3.13 5.91
N THR A 93 -4.02 4.09 5.14
CA THR A 93 -3.24 4.66 4.04
C THR A 93 -1.97 5.35 4.57
N ASN A 94 -0.88 5.15 3.89
CA ASN A 94 0.41 5.79 4.14
C ASN A 94 0.50 7.19 3.50
N SER A 95 1.69 7.80 3.52
CA SER A 95 1.94 9.13 2.94
C SER A 95 1.71 9.21 1.41
N GLU A 96 1.76 8.06 0.73
CA GLU A 96 1.44 7.95 -0.69
C GLU A 96 -0.04 7.63 -0.96
N GLY A 97 -0.86 7.61 0.10
CA GLY A 97 -2.29 7.29 -0.01
C GLY A 97 -2.57 5.81 -0.26
N ILE A 98 -1.64 4.91 0.10
CA ILE A 98 -1.73 3.47 -0.19
C ILE A 98 -1.98 2.69 1.10
N ALA A 99 -2.96 1.79 1.08
CA ALA A 99 -3.18 0.73 2.05
C ALA A 99 -3.04 -0.64 1.38
N ILE A 100 -2.47 -1.63 2.06
CA ILE A 100 -2.23 -2.97 1.52
C ILE A 100 -2.72 -4.03 2.49
N VAL A 101 -3.57 -4.92 2.03
CA VAL A 101 -4.14 -6.00 2.84
C VAL A 101 -4.02 -7.37 2.14
N PRO A 102 -3.74 -8.46 2.88
CA PRO A 102 -3.33 -8.45 4.27
C PRO A 102 -1.91 -7.90 4.43
N PRO A 103 -1.57 -7.28 5.54
CA PRO A 103 -0.21 -6.86 5.82
C PRO A 103 0.70 -8.10 5.95
N THR A 104 1.89 -8.06 5.35
CA THR A 104 2.86 -9.17 5.38
C THR A 104 4.24 -8.69 5.81
N SER A 105 5.05 -9.60 6.37
CA SER A 105 6.44 -9.31 6.72
C SER A 105 7.39 -9.32 5.52
N THR A 106 6.91 -9.71 4.34
CA THR A 106 7.68 -9.73 3.09
C THR A 106 6.90 -9.04 1.99
N ASP A 107 7.61 -8.35 1.10
CA ASP A 107 7.02 -7.70 -0.07
C ASP A 107 8.06 -7.58 -1.19
N ARG A 108 7.62 -7.12 -2.38
CA ARG A 108 8.51 -6.73 -3.47
C ARG A 108 8.25 -5.28 -3.85
N THR A 109 9.32 -4.57 -4.18
CA THR A 109 9.19 -3.19 -4.64
C THR A 109 8.45 -3.13 -5.99
N ASP A 110 7.56 -2.16 -6.08
CA ASP A 110 6.84 -1.83 -7.31
C ASP A 110 7.72 -1.02 -8.29
N LYS A 111 7.14 -0.56 -9.40
CA LYS A 111 7.80 0.30 -10.40
C LYS A 111 8.34 1.64 -9.84
N ASN A 112 7.86 2.06 -8.67
CA ASN A 112 8.33 3.25 -7.96
C ASN A 112 9.42 2.90 -6.92
N GLY A 113 9.89 1.65 -6.90
CA GLY A 113 10.83 1.15 -5.91
C GLY A 113 10.24 1.02 -4.50
N TYR A 114 8.92 1.02 -4.36
CA TYR A 114 8.22 1.04 -3.08
C TYR A 114 7.72 -0.35 -2.68
N ALA A 115 7.92 -0.69 -1.42
CA ALA A 115 7.35 -1.86 -0.75
C ALA A 115 6.86 -1.50 0.65
N GLN A 116 5.89 -2.25 1.17
CA GLN A 116 5.43 -2.12 2.54
C GLN A 116 5.49 -3.49 3.24
N VAL A 117 6.15 -3.55 4.39
CA VAL A 117 6.24 -4.75 5.21
C VAL A 117 5.82 -4.45 6.65
N VAL A 118 5.23 -5.45 7.30
CA VAL A 118 4.65 -5.31 8.64
C VAL A 118 5.20 -6.37 9.57
N GLU A 119 5.57 -5.97 10.78
CA GLU A 119 5.95 -6.87 11.86
C GLU A 119 5.21 -6.47 13.15
N GLY A 120 4.28 -7.31 13.58
CA GLY A 120 3.39 -7.00 14.69
C GLY A 120 2.56 -5.75 14.38
N GLU A 121 2.74 -4.70 15.19
CA GLU A 121 2.01 -3.43 15.02
C GLU A 121 2.81 -2.35 14.27
N LYS A 122 4.02 -2.69 13.84
CA LYS A 122 4.90 -1.77 13.11
C LYS A 122 4.77 -1.97 11.62
N THR A 123 4.49 -0.88 10.93
CA THR A 123 4.49 -0.83 9.46
C THR A 123 5.75 -0.11 8.99
N TYR A 124 6.44 -0.70 8.04
CA TYR A 124 7.63 -0.14 7.42
C TYR A 124 7.37 0.11 5.95
N ASN A 125 7.53 1.36 5.52
CA ASN A 125 7.54 1.73 4.11
C ASN A 125 8.99 1.77 3.65
N VAL A 126 9.30 1.06 2.59
CA VAL A 126 10.67 0.90 2.08
C VAL A 126 10.71 1.40 0.64
N ILE A 127 11.66 2.29 0.36
CA ILE A 127 11.94 2.73 -1.01
C ILE A 127 13.36 2.28 -1.35
N VAL A 128 13.49 1.61 -2.48
CA VAL A 128 14.77 1.12 -3.01
C VAL A 128 15.06 1.80 -4.32
N GLU A 129 16.20 2.50 -4.38
CA GLU A 129 16.63 3.23 -5.57
C GLU A 129 18.14 3.16 -5.73
N ASP A 130 18.62 3.28 -6.96
CA ASP A 130 20.02 3.50 -7.25
C ASP A 130 20.26 4.91 -7.82
N THR A 131 21.48 5.21 -8.22
CA THR A 131 21.84 6.51 -8.77
C THR A 131 21.13 6.84 -10.10
N LYS A 132 20.49 5.87 -10.73
CA LYS A 132 19.87 5.99 -12.06
C LYS A 132 18.34 5.93 -12.02
N ALA A 133 17.79 5.07 -11.17
CA ALA A 133 16.35 4.79 -11.17
C ALA A 133 15.86 4.17 -9.85
N LYS A 134 14.54 4.11 -9.71
CA LYS A 134 13.86 3.27 -8.72
C LYS A 134 14.05 1.80 -9.10
N ILE A 135 14.26 0.94 -8.11
CA ILE A 135 14.48 -0.48 -8.33
C ILE A 135 13.19 -1.24 -8.10
N GLU A 136 12.65 -1.80 -9.17
CA GLU A 136 11.47 -2.67 -9.15
C GLU A 136 11.87 -4.12 -8.84
N ASN A 137 10.96 -4.89 -8.23
CA ASN A 137 11.14 -6.32 -7.86
C ASN A 137 12.25 -6.63 -6.84
N ALA A 138 12.78 -5.65 -6.12
CA ALA A 138 13.62 -5.93 -4.98
C ALA A 138 12.79 -6.61 -3.88
N ALA A 139 13.28 -7.75 -3.37
CA ALA A 139 12.60 -8.43 -2.27
C ALA A 139 12.91 -7.71 -0.94
N VAL A 140 11.89 -7.39 -0.18
CA VAL A 140 11.97 -6.72 1.11
C VAL A 140 11.38 -7.62 2.18
N GLU A 141 12.07 -7.79 3.29
CA GLU A 141 11.61 -8.56 4.46
C GLU A 141 11.87 -7.77 5.73
N VAL A 142 10.92 -7.82 6.67
CA VAL A 142 11.16 -7.41 8.06
C VAL A 142 11.17 -8.63 8.97
N LYS A 143 12.20 -8.72 9.82
CA LYS A 143 12.30 -9.74 10.84
C LYS A 143 13.11 -9.22 12.04
N ASP A 144 12.56 -9.38 13.24
CA ASP A 144 13.17 -8.89 14.50
C ASP A 144 13.56 -7.40 14.43
N GLY A 145 12.71 -6.58 13.81
CA GLY A 145 12.91 -5.14 13.61
C GLY A 145 14.03 -4.80 12.60
N LYS A 146 14.52 -5.77 11.85
CA LYS A 146 15.54 -5.60 10.80
C LYS A 146 14.90 -5.68 9.42
N ILE A 147 15.23 -4.72 8.58
CA ILE A 147 14.83 -4.73 7.16
C ILE A 147 15.95 -5.33 6.35
N SER A 148 15.62 -6.37 5.58
CA SER A 148 16.52 -6.98 4.60
C SER A 148 16.01 -6.67 3.19
N VAL A 149 16.91 -6.28 2.30
CA VAL A 149 16.59 -6.00 0.90
C VAL A 149 17.49 -6.83 0.02
N ILE A 150 16.90 -7.62 -0.89
CA ILE A 150 17.60 -8.40 -1.91
C ILE A 150 17.29 -7.79 -3.26
N LEU A 151 18.32 -7.31 -3.93
CA LEU A 151 18.18 -6.70 -5.26
C LEU A 151 17.88 -7.78 -6.31
N PRO A 152 17.07 -7.44 -7.34
CA PRO A 152 16.81 -8.36 -8.44
C PRO A 152 18.07 -8.63 -9.26
N ASP A 153 18.06 -9.72 -10.03
CA ASP A 153 19.15 -10.10 -10.93
C ASP A 153 19.44 -8.95 -11.91
N GLY A 154 20.73 -8.62 -12.04
CA GLY A 154 21.17 -7.50 -12.88
C GLY A 154 21.46 -6.20 -12.14
N ASN A 155 20.93 -6.02 -10.94
CA ASN A 155 21.28 -4.91 -10.06
C ASN A 155 22.42 -5.32 -9.13
N LYS A 156 23.62 -4.81 -9.39
CA LYS A 156 24.80 -5.13 -8.56
C LYS A 156 25.20 -3.92 -7.74
N LEU A 157 25.51 -4.18 -6.49
CA LEU A 157 26.16 -3.19 -5.63
C LEU A 157 27.58 -2.94 -6.11
N ASN A 158 27.90 -1.70 -6.46
CA ASN A 158 29.23 -1.27 -6.82
C ASN A 158 29.45 0.20 -6.43
N THR A 159 30.70 0.68 -6.49
CA THR A 159 31.05 2.04 -6.10
C THR A 159 30.46 3.13 -7.02
N ASP A 160 30.15 2.78 -8.27
CA ASP A 160 29.67 3.71 -9.27
C ASP A 160 28.13 3.77 -9.32
N ASN A 161 27.47 2.79 -8.70
CA ASN A 161 26.02 2.69 -8.64
C ASN A 161 25.58 2.34 -7.21
N GLN A 162 25.52 3.37 -6.38
CA GLN A 162 25.11 3.20 -4.97
C GLN A 162 23.60 2.97 -4.89
N THR A 163 23.23 1.93 -4.14
CA THR A 163 21.82 1.68 -3.83
C THR A 163 21.48 2.33 -2.50
N THR A 164 20.43 3.14 -2.51
CA THR A 164 19.86 3.76 -1.33
C THR A 164 18.59 3.02 -0.93
N VAL A 165 18.50 2.64 0.33
CA VAL A 165 17.29 2.09 0.93
C VAL A 165 16.79 3.09 1.96
N THR A 166 15.64 3.70 1.70
CA THR A 166 14.97 4.60 2.62
C THR A 166 13.87 3.84 3.34
N VAL A 167 13.94 3.82 4.67
CA VAL A 167 12.93 3.17 5.50
C VAL A 167 12.23 4.23 6.34
N SER A 168 10.91 4.30 6.23
CA SER A 168 10.06 5.07 7.12
C SER A 168 9.01 4.15 7.72
N GLY A 169 8.62 4.38 8.97
CA GLY A 169 7.66 3.53 9.62
C GLY A 169 6.81 4.27 10.63
N LYS A 170 5.67 3.71 10.97
CA LYS A 170 4.83 4.17 12.06
C LYS A 170 4.57 3.01 13.02
N ASP A 171 4.69 3.30 14.29
CA ASP A 171 4.11 2.46 15.34
C ASP A 171 2.62 2.78 15.44
N LYS A 172 1.79 1.76 15.43
CA LYS A 172 0.32 1.89 15.43
C LYS A 172 -0.22 2.69 16.63
N TYR A 173 0.53 2.70 17.74
CA TYR A 173 0.10 3.33 18.99
C TYR A 173 0.77 4.67 19.32
N SER A 174 1.99 4.91 18.86
CA SER A 174 2.74 6.11 19.26
C SER A 174 2.67 7.26 18.25
N GLY A 175 2.26 7.00 17.01
CA GLY A 175 2.26 8.01 15.95
C GLY A 175 3.65 8.54 15.58
N GLN A 176 4.71 8.00 16.17
CA GLN A 176 6.09 8.41 15.90
C GLN A 176 6.63 7.70 14.65
N GLY A 177 7.11 8.49 13.70
CA GLY A 177 7.77 7.99 12.50
C GLY A 177 9.25 7.73 12.72
N TYR A 178 9.79 6.68 12.10
CA TYR A 178 11.23 6.40 12.06
C TYR A 178 11.76 6.70 10.66
N PHE A 179 12.92 7.35 10.60
CA PHE A 179 13.68 7.46 9.36
C PHE A 179 15.02 6.76 9.55
N ARG A 180 15.36 5.84 8.67
CA ARG A 180 16.71 5.28 8.55
C ARG A 180 17.10 5.23 7.08
N ASN A 181 18.20 5.89 6.75
CA ASN A 181 18.88 5.69 5.49
C ASN A 181 19.98 4.65 5.73
N CYS A 182 19.91 3.52 5.03
CA CYS A 182 20.98 2.52 5.03
C CYS A 182 21.69 2.60 3.68
N TYR A 183 22.96 2.97 3.73
CA TYR A 183 23.85 2.90 2.58
C TYR A 183 24.67 1.60 2.67
N ARG A 184 24.69 0.82 1.64
CA ARG A 184 25.64 -0.26 1.42
C ARG A 184 26.10 -0.31 -0.01
#